data_b12cc6cc19bf26b6d54f45adecc37b13
#
_entry.id   b12cc6cc19bf26b6d54f45adecc37b13
#
_cell.length_a   1.000
_cell.length_b   1.000
_cell.length_c   1.000
_cell.angle_alpha   90.00
_cell.angle_beta   90.00
_cell.angle_gamma   90.00
#
_symmetry.space_group_name_H-M   'P 1'
#
loop_
_entity.id
_entity.type
_entity.pdbx_description
1 polymer ?
#
loop_
_entity_poly.entity_id
_entity_poly.type
_entity_poly.pdbx_seq_one_letter_code
_entity_poly.pdbx_strand_id
1 'polypeptide(L)'
;DSISAGYGLDGKGPNCAFTPDTENHYLTYVAITARNVKAELHNNAWSGIGMYRNYGQSGASSDAMPAIYARTIPDRAKNDWGFSSWVPHVVVINLGTNDSNKGDPGEPFRKAYLDFVRTLHQKYPDAFFVLTIGPMLGGTELTAISSHLQYVIDTMAAEGFTKMSRVVFPTQTEADGLGCDWHPGPAVNAKMATQLTNELKTKLGW
;
A
#
# COMPACT_ATOMS: atom_id res chain seq x y z
N ASP A 1 1.79 -4.47 0.75
CA ASP A 1 1.84 -5.68 -0.09
C ASP A 1 3.19 -5.82 -0.79
N SER A 2 3.28 -6.68 -1.81
CA SER A 2 4.48 -6.95 -2.60
C SER A 2 5.07 -5.71 -3.29
N ILE A 3 4.25 -4.77 -3.71
CA ILE A 3 4.71 -3.53 -4.35
C ILE A 3 5.56 -2.71 -3.37
N SER A 4 5.13 -2.63 -2.11
CA SER A 4 5.87 -1.93 -1.06
C SER A 4 7.02 -2.74 -0.47
N ALA A 5 6.98 -4.09 -0.57
CA ALA A 5 8.09 -4.95 -0.19
C ALA A 5 9.26 -4.85 -1.19
N GLY A 6 8.97 -4.65 -2.47
CA GLY A 6 9.96 -4.63 -3.55
C GLY A 6 10.12 -5.97 -4.24
N TYR A 7 9.07 -6.79 -4.21
CA TYR A 7 9.01 -8.11 -4.84
C TYR A 7 9.43 -8.05 -6.30
N GLY A 8 10.42 -8.85 -6.67
CA GLY A 8 10.87 -9.00 -8.04
C GLY A 8 11.41 -7.73 -8.72
N LEU A 9 11.64 -6.66 -7.97
CA LEU A 9 11.99 -5.33 -8.48
C LEU A 9 13.30 -5.34 -9.29
N ASP A 10 14.31 -6.08 -8.85
CA ASP A 10 15.61 -6.23 -9.54
C ASP A 10 15.56 -7.33 -10.61
N GLY A 11 14.40 -7.87 -10.91
CA GLY A 11 14.21 -8.88 -11.94
C GLY A 11 14.46 -8.36 -13.35
N LYS A 12 14.81 -9.27 -14.25
CA LYS A 12 15.17 -8.94 -15.64
C LYS A 12 13.96 -8.77 -16.57
N GLY A 13 12.75 -8.82 -16.04
CA GLY A 13 11.52 -8.67 -16.82
C GLY A 13 10.37 -9.51 -16.27
N PRO A 14 9.15 -9.36 -16.82
CA PRO A 14 7.93 -9.92 -16.22
C PRO A 14 7.88 -11.44 -16.14
N ASN A 15 8.64 -12.12 -17.00
CA ASN A 15 8.62 -13.59 -17.12
C ASN A 15 9.60 -14.31 -16.17
N CYS A 16 10.37 -13.58 -15.35
CA CYS A 16 11.18 -14.22 -14.32
C CYS A 16 10.30 -14.51 -13.08
N ALA A 17 10.52 -15.68 -12.48
CA ALA A 17 9.94 -15.99 -11.17
C ALA A 17 10.65 -15.22 -10.06
N PHE A 18 9.95 -14.95 -9.00
CA PHE A 18 10.52 -14.35 -7.79
C PHE A 18 11.63 -15.23 -7.21
N THR A 19 12.69 -14.57 -6.79
CA THR A 19 13.69 -15.12 -5.86
C THR A 19 14.04 -14.06 -4.83
N PRO A 20 14.52 -14.41 -3.63
CA PRO A 20 14.95 -13.42 -2.63
C PRO A 20 15.96 -12.40 -3.17
N ASP A 21 16.83 -12.82 -4.10
CA ASP A 21 17.83 -11.95 -4.73
C ASP A 21 17.21 -10.89 -5.66
N THR A 22 15.95 -11.06 -6.05
CA THR A 22 15.21 -10.08 -6.88
C THR A 22 14.35 -9.14 -6.09
N GLU A 23 14.23 -9.29 -4.76
CA GLU A 23 13.52 -8.39 -3.89
C GLU A 23 14.41 -7.22 -3.48
N ASN A 24 13.94 -5.99 -3.68
CA ASN A 24 14.71 -4.80 -3.37
C ASN A 24 13.84 -3.70 -2.77
N HIS A 25 13.74 -3.68 -1.44
CA HIS A 25 13.00 -2.64 -0.74
C HIS A 25 13.61 -1.24 -0.90
N TYR A 26 14.93 -1.13 -1.00
CA TYR A 26 15.63 0.16 -1.09
C TYR A 26 15.22 0.98 -2.32
N LEU A 27 14.86 0.30 -3.42
CA LEU A 27 14.40 0.91 -4.66
C LEU A 27 12.87 0.98 -4.80
N THR A 28 12.11 0.65 -3.76
CA THR A 28 10.65 0.84 -3.78
C THR A 28 10.27 2.31 -3.75
N TYR A 29 9.09 2.60 -4.25
CA TYR A 29 8.52 3.95 -4.26
C TYR A 29 8.47 4.59 -2.87
N VAL A 30 8.14 3.84 -1.82
CA VAL A 30 8.10 4.36 -0.45
C VAL A 30 9.49 4.70 0.07
N ALA A 31 10.48 3.84 -0.19
CA ALA A 31 11.86 4.08 0.26
C ALA A 31 12.52 5.26 -0.50
N ILE A 32 12.26 5.40 -1.79
CA ILE A 32 12.70 6.55 -2.58
C ILE A 32 12.02 7.83 -2.06
N THR A 33 10.69 7.80 -1.84
CA THR A 33 9.95 8.94 -1.31
C THR A 33 10.50 9.39 0.03
N ALA A 34 10.72 8.46 0.97
CA ALA A 34 11.28 8.77 2.28
C ALA A 34 12.62 9.50 2.17
N ARG A 35 13.53 9.02 1.30
CA ARG A 35 14.80 9.72 1.03
C ARG A 35 14.61 11.11 0.42
N ASN A 36 13.67 11.27 -0.50
CA ASN A 36 13.39 12.54 -1.17
C ASN A 36 12.88 13.62 -0.21
N VAL A 37 12.10 13.22 0.81
CA VAL A 37 11.59 14.13 1.85
C VAL A 37 12.42 14.09 3.13
N LYS A 38 13.52 13.33 3.16
CA LYS A 38 14.41 13.16 4.32
C LYS A 38 13.68 12.65 5.57
N ALA A 39 12.72 11.77 5.37
CA ALA A 39 11.95 11.14 6.43
C ALA A 39 12.53 9.77 6.80
N GLU A 40 12.34 9.38 8.04
CA GLU A 40 12.49 8.01 8.51
C GLU A 40 11.35 7.14 7.99
N LEU A 41 11.61 5.88 7.66
CA LEU A 41 10.61 4.96 7.10
C LEU A 41 10.49 3.70 7.95
N HIS A 42 9.28 3.40 8.38
CA HIS A 42 8.87 2.07 8.82
C HIS A 42 7.95 1.45 7.77
N ASN A 43 8.35 0.32 7.21
CA ASN A 43 7.58 -0.36 6.17
C ASN A 43 7.01 -1.68 6.68
N ASN A 44 5.68 -1.78 6.72
CA ASN A 44 4.95 -3.00 7.03
C ASN A 44 4.39 -3.57 5.72
N ALA A 45 5.19 -4.35 5.01
CA ALA A 45 4.80 -4.92 3.73
C ALA A 45 5.10 -6.42 3.70
N TRP A 46 4.13 -7.19 3.17
CA TRP A 46 4.27 -8.62 2.94
C TRP A 46 3.57 -9.01 1.65
N SER A 47 4.29 -9.72 0.79
CA SER A 47 3.81 -10.10 -0.54
C SER A 47 2.56 -10.98 -0.46
N GLY A 48 1.59 -10.74 -1.35
CA GLY A 48 0.33 -11.46 -1.38
C GLY A 48 -0.73 -11.01 -0.38
N ILE A 49 -0.40 -10.16 0.59
CA ILE A 49 -1.33 -9.71 1.63
C ILE A 49 -2.27 -8.62 1.09
N GLY A 50 -3.57 -8.77 1.35
CA GLY A 50 -4.62 -7.80 1.04
C GLY A 50 -5.16 -7.08 2.28
N MET A 51 -6.15 -6.23 2.04
CA MET A 51 -6.90 -5.53 3.08
C MET A 51 -8.00 -6.41 3.67
N TYR A 52 -8.68 -7.18 2.82
CA TYR A 52 -9.80 -8.06 3.15
C TYR A 52 -9.50 -9.51 2.78
N ARG A 53 -8.97 -9.71 1.55
CA ARG A 53 -8.58 -11.04 1.08
C ARG A 53 -7.18 -11.00 0.46
N ASN A 54 -6.38 -12.01 0.78
CA ASN A 54 -5.06 -12.19 0.23
C ASN A 54 -5.11 -12.70 -1.21
N TYR A 55 -4.01 -12.57 -1.95
CA TYR A 55 -3.89 -13.06 -3.32
C TYR A 55 -4.37 -14.51 -3.44
N GLY A 56 -5.18 -14.79 -4.46
CA GLY A 56 -5.73 -16.12 -4.73
C GLY A 56 -6.95 -16.52 -3.89
N GLN A 57 -7.26 -15.80 -2.81
CA GLN A 57 -8.44 -16.07 -1.99
C GLN A 57 -9.71 -15.47 -2.61
N SER A 58 -10.86 -16.11 -2.36
CA SER A 58 -12.18 -15.62 -2.82
C SER A 58 -12.99 -14.95 -1.72
N GLY A 59 -12.62 -15.11 -0.46
CA GLY A 59 -13.28 -14.54 0.73
C GLY A 59 -12.30 -13.95 1.71
N ALA A 60 -12.76 -13.56 2.89
CA ALA A 60 -11.95 -12.97 3.95
C ALA A 60 -10.75 -13.85 4.31
N SER A 61 -9.58 -13.23 4.42
CA SER A 61 -8.37 -13.89 4.91
C SER A 61 -8.17 -13.59 6.41
N SER A 62 -7.89 -14.63 7.18
CA SER A 62 -7.67 -14.50 8.63
C SER A 62 -6.37 -13.77 9.00
N ASP A 63 -5.47 -13.64 8.03
CA ASP A 63 -4.16 -13.01 8.11
C ASP A 63 -4.01 -11.84 7.13
N ALA A 64 -5.13 -11.21 6.71
CA ALA A 64 -5.10 -9.97 5.98
C ALA A 64 -4.43 -8.84 6.80
N MET A 65 -3.99 -7.77 6.15
CA MET A 65 -3.20 -6.71 6.79
C MET A 65 -3.79 -6.20 8.12
N PRO A 66 -5.09 -5.96 8.28
CA PRO A 66 -5.63 -5.51 9.56
C PRO A 66 -5.37 -6.48 10.73
N ALA A 67 -5.31 -7.79 10.44
CA ALA A 67 -5.08 -8.82 11.46
C ALA A 67 -3.60 -8.96 11.87
N ILE A 68 -2.68 -8.60 10.99
CA ILE A 68 -1.23 -8.80 11.22
C ILE A 68 -0.47 -7.49 11.50
N TYR A 69 -1.05 -6.33 11.18
CA TYR A 69 -0.39 -5.03 11.30
C TYR A 69 0.12 -4.71 12.71
N ALA A 70 -0.61 -5.14 13.73
CA ALA A 70 -0.22 -4.92 15.13
C ALA A 70 0.92 -5.83 15.60
N ARG A 71 1.45 -6.70 14.75
CA ARG A 71 2.53 -7.61 15.12
C ARG A 71 3.89 -7.04 14.75
N THR A 72 4.86 -7.16 15.62
CA THR A 72 6.27 -6.83 15.31
C THR A 72 6.84 -7.78 14.27
N ILE A 73 6.49 -9.07 14.36
CA ILE A 73 6.84 -10.11 13.37
C ILE A 73 5.51 -10.65 12.82
N PRO A 74 5.16 -10.36 11.56
CA PRO A 74 3.81 -10.60 11.02
C PRO A 74 3.34 -12.06 11.08
N ASP A 75 4.24 -13.04 10.91
CA ASP A 75 3.94 -14.48 10.94
C ASP A 75 3.84 -15.06 12.36
N ARG A 76 4.07 -14.25 13.42
CA ARG A 76 4.04 -14.70 14.81
C ARG A 76 2.91 -14.05 15.58
N ALA A 77 1.95 -14.84 16.05
CA ALA A 77 0.96 -14.40 17.01
C ALA A 77 1.62 -14.01 18.36
N LYS A 78 0.99 -13.11 19.12
CA LYS A 78 1.45 -12.66 20.45
C LYS A 78 2.80 -11.93 20.43
N ASN A 79 3.02 -11.12 19.43
CA ASN A 79 4.23 -10.33 19.26
C ASN A 79 3.83 -8.90 18.90
N ASP A 80 3.12 -8.25 19.83
CA ASP A 80 2.45 -6.98 19.59
C ASP A 80 3.43 -5.81 19.51
N TRP A 81 3.19 -4.95 18.52
CA TRP A 81 3.90 -3.70 18.34
C TRP A 81 3.43 -2.64 19.34
N GLY A 82 4.37 -1.98 20.01
CA GLY A 82 4.08 -0.84 20.88
C GLY A 82 3.91 0.45 20.06
N PHE A 83 2.70 0.80 19.69
CA PHE A 83 2.38 1.93 18.82
C PHE A 83 2.89 3.30 19.29
N SER A 84 3.18 3.46 20.58
CA SER A 84 3.76 4.68 21.13
C SER A 84 5.29 4.77 21.00
N SER A 85 5.97 3.68 20.62
CA SER A 85 7.43 3.66 20.51
C SER A 85 7.94 4.40 19.27
N TRP A 86 7.11 4.52 18.26
CA TRP A 86 7.36 5.29 17.05
C TRP A 86 6.05 5.81 16.46
N VAL A 87 5.89 7.11 16.34
CA VAL A 87 4.66 7.76 15.89
C VAL A 87 4.90 8.44 14.55
N PRO A 88 4.26 7.98 13.46
CA PRO A 88 4.45 8.54 12.14
C PRO A 88 3.77 9.90 11.97
N HIS A 89 4.38 10.81 11.20
CA HIS A 89 3.71 12.00 10.70
C HIS A 89 2.82 11.68 9.48
N VAL A 90 3.14 10.61 8.75
CA VAL A 90 2.40 10.16 7.55
C VAL A 90 2.21 8.66 7.59
N VAL A 91 1.01 8.21 7.27
CA VAL A 91 0.67 6.81 7.03
C VAL A 91 0.31 6.64 5.55
N VAL A 92 1.09 5.86 4.81
CA VAL A 92 0.79 5.51 3.40
C VAL A 92 0.25 4.08 3.36
N ILE A 93 -0.93 3.88 2.79
CA ILE A 93 -1.56 2.57 2.67
C ILE A 93 -1.69 2.22 1.18
N ASN A 94 -0.96 1.19 0.73
CA ASN A 94 -1.05 0.64 -0.62
C ASN A 94 -1.56 -0.79 -0.55
N LEU A 95 -2.87 -0.95 -0.58
CA LEU A 95 -3.58 -2.23 -0.52
C LEU A 95 -4.80 -2.20 -1.43
N GLY A 96 -5.20 -3.37 -1.93
CA GLY A 96 -6.31 -3.56 -2.86
C GLY A 96 -5.91 -4.34 -4.11
N THR A 97 -4.62 -4.35 -4.47
CA THR A 97 -4.12 -5.11 -5.63
C THR A 97 -4.39 -6.61 -5.45
N ASN A 98 -4.03 -7.18 -4.31
CA ASN A 98 -4.28 -8.59 -4.00
C ASN A 98 -5.76 -8.89 -3.85
N ASP A 99 -6.50 -7.99 -3.23
CA ASP A 99 -7.95 -8.09 -3.07
C ASP A 99 -8.69 -8.19 -4.41
N SER A 100 -8.18 -7.52 -5.44
CA SER A 100 -8.78 -7.46 -6.78
C SER A 100 -8.45 -8.68 -7.66
N ASN A 101 -7.59 -9.60 -7.24
CA ASN A 101 -7.17 -10.75 -8.03
C ASN A 101 -8.34 -11.65 -8.50
N LYS A 102 -9.47 -11.61 -7.83
CA LYS A 102 -10.71 -12.30 -8.19
C LYS A 102 -11.86 -11.33 -8.53
N GLY A 103 -11.52 -10.18 -9.14
CA GLY A 103 -12.47 -9.10 -9.45
C GLY A 103 -12.73 -8.18 -8.25
N ASP A 104 -13.72 -7.29 -8.38
CA ASP A 104 -14.09 -6.34 -7.32
C ASP A 104 -14.36 -7.06 -5.98
N PRO A 105 -13.61 -6.72 -4.91
CA PRO A 105 -13.84 -7.31 -3.59
C PRO A 105 -15.09 -6.73 -2.86
N GLY A 106 -15.72 -5.69 -3.39
CA GLY A 106 -17.00 -5.15 -2.98
C GLY A 106 -17.05 -4.50 -1.60
N GLU A 107 -18.25 -4.49 -1.01
CA GLU A 107 -18.49 -3.87 0.30
C GLU A 107 -17.64 -4.45 1.43
N PRO A 108 -17.38 -5.76 1.53
CA PRO A 108 -16.52 -6.30 2.59
C PRO A 108 -15.11 -5.68 2.62
N PHE A 109 -14.51 -5.46 1.46
CA PHE A 109 -13.22 -4.77 1.34
C PHE A 109 -13.32 -3.31 1.81
N ARG A 110 -14.35 -2.60 1.34
CA ARG A 110 -14.59 -1.21 1.72
C ARG A 110 -14.76 -1.05 3.22
N LYS A 111 -15.53 -1.96 3.84
CA LYS A 111 -15.72 -1.99 5.30
C LYS A 111 -14.40 -2.28 6.02
N ALA A 112 -13.65 -3.30 5.61
CA ALA A 112 -12.36 -3.65 6.22
C ALA A 112 -11.38 -2.49 6.13
N TYR A 113 -11.33 -1.79 4.98
CA TYR A 113 -10.47 -0.63 4.79
C TYR A 113 -10.84 0.52 5.72
N LEU A 114 -12.13 0.85 5.80
CA LEU A 114 -12.62 1.92 6.69
C LEU A 114 -12.32 1.62 8.17
N ASP A 115 -12.59 0.40 8.61
CA ASP A 115 -12.34 -0.02 9.99
C ASP A 115 -10.84 0.00 10.32
N PHE A 116 -9.99 -0.36 9.35
CA PHE A 116 -8.53 -0.29 9.51
C PHE A 116 -8.04 1.16 9.60
N VAL A 117 -8.52 2.05 8.74
CA VAL A 117 -8.18 3.49 8.79
C VAL A 117 -8.62 4.10 10.12
N ARG A 118 -9.82 3.80 10.61
CA ARG A 118 -10.29 4.25 11.94
C ARG A 118 -9.38 3.75 13.06
N THR A 119 -8.98 2.48 13.00
CA THR A 119 -8.04 1.89 13.95
C THR A 119 -6.70 2.61 13.96
N LEU A 120 -6.14 2.88 12.77
CA LEU A 120 -4.88 3.61 12.65
C LEU A 120 -5.01 5.07 13.10
N HIS A 121 -6.12 5.74 12.78
CA HIS A 121 -6.37 7.10 13.24
C HIS A 121 -6.44 7.19 14.77
N GLN A 122 -7.04 6.19 15.45
CA GLN A 122 -7.02 6.13 16.91
C GLN A 122 -5.59 5.97 17.49
N LYS A 123 -4.69 5.29 16.76
CA LYS A 123 -3.28 5.13 17.16
C LYS A 123 -2.43 6.36 16.82
N TYR A 124 -2.73 7.02 15.73
CA TYR A 124 -1.97 8.12 15.15
C TYR A 124 -2.88 9.29 14.75
N PRO A 125 -3.51 9.98 15.74
CA PRO A 125 -4.56 10.99 15.47
C PRO A 125 -4.06 12.22 14.70
N ASP A 126 -2.77 12.50 14.79
CA ASP A 126 -2.17 13.66 14.13
C ASP A 126 -1.56 13.35 12.77
N ALA A 127 -1.41 12.06 12.42
CA ALA A 127 -0.81 11.67 11.15
C ALA A 127 -1.66 12.07 9.94
N PHE A 128 -1.00 12.40 8.84
CA PHE A 128 -1.64 12.55 7.53
C PHE A 128 -1.72 11.17 6.85
N PHE A 129 -2.87 10.82 6.29
CA PHE A 129 -3.08 9.52 5.64
C PHE A 129 -3.09 9.67 4.12
N VAL A 130 -2.31 8.85 3.42
CA VAL A 130 -2.33 8.75 1.96
C VAL A 130 -2.77 7.36 1.57
N LEU A 131 -3.97 7.24 1.00
CA LEU A 131 -4.46 5.99 0.43
C LEU A 131 -3.97 5.89 -1.00
N THR A 132 -3.24 4.82 -1.33
CA THR A 132 -2.67 4.67 -2.68
C THR A 132 -3.21 3.44 -3.39
N ILE A 133 -3.24 3.50 -4.72
CA ILE A 133 -3.57 2.37 -5.58
C ILE A 133 -2.35 2.07 -6.42
N GLY A 134 -1.85 0.83 -6.33
CA GLY A 134 -0.66 0.39 -7.02
C GLY A 134 -0.81 0.33 -8.54
N PRO A 135 0.29 0.36 -9.31
CA PRO A 135 0.28 0.46 -10.76
C PRO A 135 -0.10 -0.85 -11.47
N MET A 136 -0.27 -1.94 -10.72
CA MET A 136 -0.65 -3.25 -11.28
C MET A 136 -2.16 -3.35 -11.58
N LEU A 137 -2.96 -2.39 -11.12
CA LEU A 137 -4.40 -2.33 -11.42
C LEU A 137 -4.68 -1.45 -12.63
N GLY A 138 -5.66 -1.86 -13.42
CA GLY A 138 -6.18 -1.13 -14.56
C GLY A 138 -7.67 -1.37 -14.77
N GLY A 139 -8.29 -0.72 -15.74
CA GLY A 139 -9.67 -0.98 -16.14
C GLY A 139 -10.69 -0.92 -15.01
N THR A 140 -11.52 -1.97 -14.94
CA THR A 140 -12.63 -2.08 -13.99
C THR A 140 -12.17 -2.23 -12.55
N GLU A 141 -11.08 -2.96 -12.31
CA GLU A 141 -10.52 -3.18 -10.97
C GLU A 141 -9.98 -1.87 -10.39
N LEU A 142 -9.25 -1.09 -11.19
CA LEU A 142 -8.78 0.24 -10.78
C LEU A 142 -9.94 1.17 -10.44
N THR A 143 -11.01 1.16 -11.24
CA THR A 143 -12.21 1.97 -11.02
C THR A 143 -12.91 1.56 -9.72
N ALA A 144 -13.09 0.27 -9.48
CA ALA A 144 -13.72 -0.26 -8.29
C ALA A 144 -12.94 0.12 -7.01
N ILE A 145 -11.63 -0.16 -6.98
CA ILE A 145 -10.79 0.18 -5.83
C ILE A 145 -10.76 1.70 -5.62
N SER A 146 -10.67 2.50 -6.69
CA SER A 146 -10.75 3.96 -6.59
C SER A 146 -12.02 4.43 -5.90
N SER A 147 -13.17 3.84 -6.26
CA SER A 147 -14.47 4.17 -5.64
C SER A 147 -14.51 3.77 -4.16
N HIS A 148 -13.97 2.61 -3.81
CA HIS A 148 -13.91 2.16 -2.42
C HIS A 148 -13.03 3.07 -1.57
N LEU A 149 -11.84 3.47 -2.06
CA LEU A 149 -10.97 4.38 -1.32
C LEU A 149 -11.57 5.80 -1.20
N GLN A 150 -12.28 6.28 -2.24
CA GLN A 150 -12.97 7.57 -2.14
C GLN A 150 -14.04 7.52 -1.06
N TYR A 151 -14.84 6.46 -1.02
CA TYR A 151 -15.84 6.27 0.04
C TYR A 151 -15.22 6.31 1.45
N VAL A 152 -14.04 5.68 1.64
CA VAL A 152 -13.32 5.71 2.93
C VAL A 152 -12.96 7.15 3.30
N ILE A 153 -12.40 7.92 2.36
CA ILE A 153 -12.00 9.31 2.58
C ILE A 153 -13.23 10.17 2.92
N ASP A 154 -14.32 10.06 2.16
CA ASP A 154 -15.53 10.84 2.37
C ASP A 154 -16.17 10.51 3.72
N THR A 155 -16.18 9.24 4.11
CA THR A 155 -16.71 8.81 5.40
C THR A 155 -15.87 9.35 6.56
N MET A 156 -14.55 9.23 6.49
CA MET A 156 -13.65 9.77 7.52
C MET A 156 -13.76 11.30 7.63
N ALA A 157 -13.91 11.99 6.49
CA ALA A 157 -14.14 13.43 6.48
C ALA A 157 -15.47 13.83 7.16
N ALA A 158 -16.53 13.06 6.92
CA ALA A 158 -17.84 13.24 7.60
C ALA A 158 -17.74 12.97 9.11
N GLU A 159 -16.80 12.13 9.53
CA GLU A 159 -16.48 11.85 10.94
C GLU A 159 -15.52 12.91 11.56
N GLY A 160 -15.13 13.93 10.79
CA GLY A 160 -14.27 15.03 11.24
C GLY A 160 -12.78 14.86 10.97
N PHE A 161 -12.35 13.74 10.36
CA PHE A 161 -10.95 13.53 10.01
C PHE A 161 -10.68 13.85 8.54
N THR A 162 -10.08 15.02 8.29
CA THR A 162 -9.81 15.55 6.95
C THR A 162 -8.35 15.49 6.51
N LYS A 163 -7.44 15.02 7.38
CA LYS A 163 -6.01 14.86 7.06
C LYS A 163 -5.76 13.62 6.19
N MET A 164 -6.43 13.56 5.04
CA MET A 164 -6.35 12.43 4.13
C MET A 164 -6.26 12.86 2.68
N SER A 165 -5.58 12.05 1.87
CA SER A 165 -5.62 12.18 0.41
C SER A 165 -5.54 10.81 -0.28
N ARG A 166 -5.76 10.80 -1.59
CA ARG A 166 -5.63 9.61 -2.42
C ARG A 166 -4.64 9.86 -3.56
N VAL A 167 -3.75 8.90 -3.77
CA VAL A 167 -2.83 8.86 -4.92
C VAL A 167 -3.12 7.60 -5.73
N VAL A 168 -3.49 7.77 -6.99
CA VAL A 168 -3.65 6.68 -7.97
C VAL A 168 -2.41 6.68 -8.85
N PHE A 169 -1.60 5.63 -8.73
CA PHE A 169 -0.45 5.48 -9.61
C PHE A 169 -0.91 5.06 -11.00
N PRO A 170 -0.32 5.61 -12.07
CA PRO A 170 -0.64 5.20 -13.43
C PRO A 170 -0.44 3.69 -13.61
N THR A 171 -1.38 3.05 -14.30
CA THR A 171 -1.23 1.63 -14.66
C THR A 171 0.05 1.42 -15.44
N GLN A 172 0.87 0.49 -14.98
CA GLN A 172 2.14 0.14 -15.62
C GLN A 172 1.93 -0.65 -16.92
N THR A 173 2.89 -0.57 -17.81
CA THR A 173 2.95 -1.33 -19.06
C THR A 173 4.31 -2.01 -19.19
N GLU A 174 4.46 -2.97 -20.08
CA GLU A 174 5.76 -3.60 -20.36
C GLU A 174 6.85 -2.60 -20.75
N ALA A 175 6.46 -1.54 -21.50
CA ALA A 175 7.37 -0.47 -21.90
C ALA A 175 7.95 0.34 -20.73
N ASP A 176 7.32 0.27 -19.55
CA ASP A 176 7.82 0.95 -18.34
C ASP A 176 8.98 0.20 -17.68
N GLY A 177 9.25 -1.05 -18.07
CA GLY A 177 10.27 -1.91 -17.45
C GLY A 177 9.74 -2.57 -16.17
N LEU A 178 9.29 -3.82 -16.32
CA LEU A 178 8.74 -4.59 -15.21
C LEU A 178 9.80 -5.50 -14.57
N GLY A 179 9.64 -5.77 -13.30
CA GLY A 179 10.36 -6.81 -12.56
C GLY A 179 9.72 -8.19 -12.72
N CYS A 180 10.16 -9.16 -11.90
CA CYS A 180 9.62 -10.53 -11.95
C CYS A 180 8.12 -10.55 -11.65
N ASP A 181 7.44 -11.55 -12.22
CA ASP A 181 6.01 -11.80 -12.02
C ASP A 181 5.16 -10.52 -12.21
N TRP A 182 5.49 -9.72 -13.22
CA TRP A 182 4.77 -8.50 -13.59
C TRP A 182 4.76 -7.39 -12.53
N HIS A 183 5.66 -7.43 -11.54
CA HIS A 183 5.77 -6.39 -10.52
C HIS A 183 6.44 -5.13 -11.05
N PRO A 184 6.25 -3.98 -10.38
CA PRO A 184 6.90 -2.72 -10.77
C PRO A 184 8.42 -2.82 -10.72
N GLY A 185 9.10 -2.61 -11.84
CA GLY A 185 10.55 -2.47 -11.90
C GLY A 185 11.03 -1.11 -11.38
N PRO A 186 12.37 -0.85 -11.41
CA PRO A 186 12.95 0.38 -10.86
C PRO A 186 12.37 1.67 -11.45
N ALA A 187 12.12 1.71 -12.77
CA ALA A 187 11.59 2.89 -13.44
C ALA A 187 10.15 3.20 -13.02
N VAL A 188 9.30 2.17 -12.86
CA VAL A 188 7.94 2.33 -12.35
C VAL A 188 7.97 2.85 -10.92
N ASN A 189 8.78 2.25 -10.05
CA ASN A 189 8.93 2.70 -8.66
C ASN A 189 9.42 4.16 -8.57
N ALA A 190 10.34 4.59 -9.44
CA ALA A 190 10.79 5.98 -9.49
C ALA A 190 9.66 6.96 -9.89
N LYS A 191 8.79 6.58 -10.86
CA LYS A 191 7.61 7.38 -11.23
C LYS A 191 6.61 7.47 -10.07
N MET A 192 6.31 6.35 -9.41
CA MET A 192 5.46 6.32 -8.22
C MET A 192 6.02 7.20 -7.10
N ALA A 193 7.32 7.11 -6.84
CA ALA A 193 8.00 7.91 -5.83
C ALA A 193 7.93 9.41 -6.13
N THR A 194 8.09 9.80 -7.40
CA THR A 194 7.94 11.21 -7.81
C THR A 194 6.54 11.72 -7.48
N GLN A 195 5.51 10.95 -7.83
CA GLN A 195 4.12 11.34 -7.57
C GLN A 195 3.82 11.43 -6.07
N LEU A 196 4.23 10.43 -5.29
CA LEU A 196 4.01 10.44 -3.84
C LEU A 196 4.81 11.56 -3.15
N THR A 197 6.06 11.80 -3.56
CA THR A 197 6.87 12.92 -3.06
C THR A 197 6.17 14.26 -3.30
N ASN A 198 5.63 14.48 -4.51
CA ASN A 198 4.93 15.72 -4.84
C ASN A 198 3.65 15.87 -4.03
N GLU A 199 2.90 14.80 -3.79
CA GLU A 199 1.73 14.81 -2.92
C GLU A 199 2.10 15.24 -1.49
N LEU A 200 3.14 14.64 -0.90
CA LEU A 200 3.58 14.97 0.45
C LEU A 200 4.08 16.42 0.55
N LYS A 201 4.85 16.89 -0.43
CA LYS A 201 5.28 18.30 -0.47
C LYS A 201 4.10 19.26 -0.56
N THR A 202 3.11 18.94 -1.38
CA THR A 202 1.92 19.79 -1.55
C THR A 202 1.06 19.84 -0.30
N LYS A 203 0.88 18.70 0.37
CA LYS A 203 -0.04 18.58 1.53
C LYS A 203 0.60 18.98 2.85
N LEU A 204 1.90 18.78 3.00
CA LEU A 204 2.62 18.94 4.26
C LEU A 204 3.70 20.03 4.24
N GLY A 205 4.05 20.54 3.07
CA GLY A 205 5.11 21.54 2.91
C GLY A 205 6.53 20.98 3.09
N TRP A 206 6.72 19.70 2.85
CA TRP A 206 8.00 18.99 3.04
C TRP A 206 8.99 19.21 1.89
#